data_a43906397f6416de2b2300c4f58747ad
#
_entry.id   a43906397f6416de2b2300c4f58747ad
#
_cell.length_a   1.000
_cell.length_b   1.000
_cell.length_c   1.000
_cell.angle_alpha   90.00
_cell.angle_beta   90.00
_cell.angle_gamma   90.00
#
_symmetry.space_group_name_H-M   'P 1'
#
loop_
_entity.id
_entity.type
_entity.pdbx_description
1 polymer ?
#
loop_
_entity_poly.entity_id
_entity_poly.type
_entity_poly.pdbx_seq_one_letter_code
_entity_poly.pdbx_strand_id
1 'polypeptide(L)'
;MDDIQVFTPKGKGIILPKGATALDFAYKIHSKVGRHAVYARVNGRLMSVKTVLNCGDCVEIDTDENSRPGADWIDYVRTKSAKRHLRSYIQSVLNNEYKRCPLCQPLPGDKVIGFKADDGTITLHKHNCSTAMASPQGEYMSNIEFYVDDHFLYRVRVRVVRRVEHYDYRTDEFELGNLIIEKLMLWRSNRTGAGVTTYIIHRPTSHIVEYISDFDVHSVNEVDSIIKSISAIEGVDKVHRVDVETTSNLYDYEKFGRIRYQSLY
;
A
#
# COMPACT_ATOMS: atom_id res chain seq x y z
N MET A 1 -4.65 -30.50 -1.44
CA MET A 1 -4.27 -29.76 -0.22
C MET A 1 -4.92 -30.48 0.94
N ASP A 2 -4.14 -30.93 1.89
CA ASP A 2 -4.67 -31.70 3.01
C ASP A 2 -5.29 -30.72 4.02
N ASP A 3 -6.62 -30.60 4.01
CA ASP A 3 -7.33 -29.79 4.99
C ASP A 3 -7.53 -30.64 6.27
N ILE A 4 -7.56 -29.97 7.41
CA ILE A 4 -7.89 -30.56 8.71
C ILE A 4 -9.30 -30.14 9.12
N GLN A 5 -10.00 -31.02 9.82
CA GLN A 5 -11.27 -30.70 10.45
C GLN A 5 -11.05 -30.61 11.97
N VAL A 6 -11.41 -29.48 12.55
CA VAL A 6 -11.37 -29.21 13.99
C VAL A 6 -12.77 -28.85 14.48
N PHE A 7 -13.04 -28.97 15.75
CA PHE A 7 -14.39 -28.86 16.31
C PHE A 7 -14.47 -27.76 17.36
N THR A 8 -15.61 -27.08 17.41
CA THR A 8 -15.95 -26.24 18.58
C THR A 8 -16.42 -27.12 19.72
N PRO A 9 -16.47 -26.64 20.99
CA PRO A 9 -17.00 -27.39 22.13
C PRO A 9 -18.45 -27.84 21.93
N LYS A 10 -19.21 -27.16 21.06
CA LYS A 10 -20.58 -27.53 20.67
C LYS A 10 -20.64 -28.55 19.51
N GLY A 11 -19.51 -29.13 19.12
CA GLY A 11 -19.44 -30.14 18.07
C GLY A 11 -19.53 -29.62 16.64
N LYS A 12 -19.51 -28.31 16.41
CA LYS A 12 -19.49 -27.75 15.05
C LYS A 12 -18.12 -27.94 14.43
N GLY A 13 -18.05 -28.65 13.29
CA GLY A 13 -16.84 -28.87 12.51
C GLY A 13 -16.44 -27.61 11.71
N ILE A 14 -15.16 -27.29 11.75
CA ILE A 14 -14.53 -26.18 11.01
C ILE A 14 -13.40 -26.75 10.17
N ILE A 15 -13.38 -26.48 8.88
CA ILE A 15 -12.34 -26.92 7.95
C ILE A 15 -11.29 -25.82 7.84
N LEU A 16 -10.02 -26.18 8.04
CA LEU A 16 -8.85 -25.31 7.97
C LEU A 16 -7.74 -26.01 7.17
N PRO A 17 -6.84 -25.25 6.53
CA PRO A 17 -5.68 -25.83 5.87
C PRO A 17 -4.73 -26.46 6.90
N LYS A 18 -4.03 -27.52 6.50
CA LYS A 18 -2.97 -28.15 7.32
C LYS A 18 -1.94 -27.11 7.75
N GLY A 19 -1.57 -27.14 9.04
CA GLY A 19 -0.68 -26.17 9.66
C GLY A 19 -1.36 -24.88 10.13
N ALA A 20 -2.70 -24.80 10.04
CA ALA A 20 -3.46 -23.71 10.62
C ALA A 20 -3.33 -23.69 12.14
N THR A 21 -3.38 -22.49 12.73
CA THR A 21 -3.26 -22.28 14.17
C THR A 21 -4.62 -22.05 14.84
N ALA A 22 -4.64 -22.04 16.16
CA ALA A 22 -5.83 -21.66 16.93
C ALA A 22 -6.28 -20.22 16.60
N LEU A 23 -5.36 -19.37 16.18
CA LEU A 23 -5.68 -18.02 15.70
C LEU A 23 -6.43 -18.05 14.34
N ASP A 24 -6.04 -18.93 13.41
CA ASP A 24 -6.81 -19.16 12.17
C ASP A 24 -8.24 -19.61 12.47
N PHE A 25 -8.38 -20.53 13.44
CA PHE A 25 -9.67 -20.99 13.92
C PHE A 25 -10.50 -19.83 14.50
N ALA A 26 -9.90 -18.99 15.35
CA ALA A 26 -10.56 -17.84 15.95
C ALA A 26 -11.13 -16.88 14.89
N TYR A 27 -10.33 -16.52 13.87
CA TYR A 27 -10.78 -15.69 12.76
C TYR A 27 -11.80 -16.38 11.85
N LYS A 28 -11.78 -17.70 11.77
CA LYS A 28 -12.78 -18.47 11.02
C LYS A 28 -14.14 -18.50 11.72
N ILE A 29 -14.16 -18.46 13.04
CA ILE A 29 -15.40 -18.33 13.84
C ILE A 29 -16.00 -16.94 13.64
N HIS A 30 -15.24 -15.89 13.94
CA HIS A 30 -15.64 -14.50 13.76
C HIS A 30 -14.44 -13.56 13.90
N SER A 31 -14.42 -12.49 13.12
CA SER A 31 -13.33 -11.50 13.16
C SER A 31 -13.13 -10.86 14.55
N LYS A 32 -14.21 -10.64 15.31
CA LYS A 32 -14.14 -10.12 16.68
C LYS A 32 -13.46 -11.14 17.61
N VAL A 33 -13.74 -12.45 17.48
CA VAL A 33 -13.09 -13.51 18.26
C VAL A 33 -11.60 -13.54 17.96
N GLY A 34 -11.21 -13.53 16.69
CA GLY A 34 -9.81 -13.49 16.30
C GLY A 34 -9.06 -12.24 16.80
N ARG A 35 -9.72 -11.07 16.76
CA ARG A 35 -9.12 -9.80 17.21
C ARG A 35 -8.84 -9.76 18.71
N HIS A 36 -9.70 -10.37 19.52
CA HIS A 36 -9.65 -10.31 20.98
C HIS A 36 -9.16 -11.62 21.61
N ALA A 37 -8.63 -12.56 20.81
CA ALA A 37 -8.13 -13.85 21.30
C ALA A 37 -6.92 -13.63 22.23
N VAL A 38 -6.92 -14.35 23.37
CA VAL A 38 -5.82 -14.32 24.34
C VAL A 38 -5.17 -15.69 24.43
N TYR A 39 -5.98 -16.70 24.64
CA TYR A 39 -5.56 -18.11 24.75
C TYR A 39 -6.51 -19.02 23.98
N ALA A 40 -6.04 -20.20 23.70
CA ALA A 40 -6.85 -21.29 23.17
C ALA A 40 -6.89 -22.47 24.16
N ARG A 41 -8.05 -23.12 24.27
CA ARG A 41 -8.15 -24.43 24.90
C ARG A 41 -8.25 -25.48 23.82
N VAL A 42 -7.19 -26.26 23.67
CA VAL A 42 -7.15 -27.34 22.68
C VAL A 42 -7.28 -28.67 23.47
N ASN A 43 -8.36 -29.39 23.20
CA ASN A 43 -8.70 -30.64 23.95
C ASN A 43 -8.71 -30.43 25.47
N GLY A 44 -9.22 -29.28 25.93
CA GLY A 44 -9.31 -28.89 27.33
C GLY A 44 -8.01 -28.32 27.93
N ARG A 45 -6.89 -28.31 27.20
CA ARG A 45 -5.60 -27.78 27.68
C ARG A 45 -5.42 -26.33 27.24
N LEU A 46 -5.03 -25.45 28.16
CA LEU A 46 -4.71 -24.06 27.87
C LEU A 46 -3.41 -23.98 27.07
N MET A 47 -3.48 -23.32 25.91
CA MET A 47 -2.38 -23.19 24.95
C MET A 47 -2.35 -21.78 24.33
N SER A 48 -1.24 -21.46 23.71
CA SER A 48 -1.12 -20.21 22.95
C SER A 48 -2.06 -20.22 21.72
N VAL A 49 -2.60 -19.05 21.35
CA VAL A 49 -3.35 -18.88 20.08
C VAL A 49 -2.49 -19.18 18.83
N LYS A 50 -1.15 -19.19 18.97
CA LYS A 50 -0.19 -19.55 17.91
C LYS A 50 -0.02 -21.06 17.73
N THR A 51 -0.66 -21.88 18.59
CA THR A 51 -0.55 -23.34 18.52
C THR A 51 -1.13 -23.88 17.22
N VAL A 52 -0.36 -24.73 16.54
CA VAL A 52 -0.80 -25.45 15.33
C VAL A 52 -1.81 -26.52 15.72
N LEU A 53 -2.92 -26.59 15.00
CA LEU A 53 -4.01 -27.52 15.24
C LEU A 53 -3.86 -28.81 14.41
N ASN A 54 -4.38 -29.90 14.95
CA ASN A 54 -4.44 -31.19 14.30
C ASN A 54 -5.90 -31.56 13.96
N CYS A 55 -6.05 -32.50 13.03
CA CYS A 55 -7.37 -33.02 12.70
C CYS A 55 -8.01 -33.70 13.94
N GLY A 56 -9.26 -33.36 14.18
CA GLY A 56 -10.02 -33.89 15.35
C GLY A 56 -9.91 -33.04 16.62
N ASP A 57 -9.06 -32.00 16.65
CA ASP A 57 -8.94 -31.16 17.84
C ASP A 57 -10.26 -30.44 18.17
N CYS A 58 -10.61 -30.42 19.47
CA CYS A 58 -11.67 -29.57 20.00
C CYS A 58 -11.06 -28.27 20.51
N VAL A 59 -11.48 -27.15 19.94
CA VAL A 59 -10.86 -25.84 20.14
C VAL A 59 -11.86 -24.82 20.66
N GLU A 60 -11.51 -24.20 21.79
CA GLU A 60 -12.20 -23.04 22.35
C GLU A 60 -11.24 -21.86 22.43
N ILE A 61 -11.74 -20.64 22.19
CA ILE A 61 -10.92 -19.43 22.23
C ILE A 61 -11.37 -18.57 23.42
N ASP A 62 -10.42 -18.30 24.29
CA ASP A 62 -10.60 -17.33 25.38
C ASP A 62 -10.32 -15.93 24.81
N THR A 63 -11.25 -15.00 25.06
CA THR A 63 -11.16 -13.62 24.53
C THR A 63 -11.21 -12.59 25.65
N ASP A 64 -10.48 -11.47 25.44
CA ASP A 64 -10.54 -10.28 26.30
C ASP A 64 -10.77 -9.06 25.39
N GLU A 65 -11.77 -8.26 25.71
CA GLU A 65 -12.13 -7.04 24.93
C GLU A 65 -10.98 -6.01 24.91
N ASN A 66 -10.10 -6.03 25.91
CA ASN A 66 -8.92 -5.17 25.96
C ASN A 66 -7.72 -5.74 25.21
N SER A 67 -7.75 -7.04 24.86
CA SER A 67 -6.69 -7.64 24.06
C SER A 67 -6.66 -7.07 22.65
N ARG A 68 -5.45 -6.98 22.08
CA ARG A 68 -5.21 -6.52 20.73
C ARG A 68 -4.30 -7.50 20.01
N PRO A 69 -4.43 -7.67 18.68
CA PRO A 69 -3.53 -8.49 17.88
C PRO A 69 -2.08 -8.01 17.99
N GLY A 70 -1.16 -8.93 18.23
CA GLY A 70 0.27 -8.66 18.11
C GLY A 70 0.67 -8.48 16.63
N ALA A 71 1.65 -7.63 16.36
CA ALA A 71 2.15 -7.41 15.01
C ALA A 71 2.72 -8.69 14.38
N ASP A 72 3.30 -9.56 15.20
CA ASP A 72 3.87 -10.86 14.82
C ASP A 72 2.81 -11.93 14.50
N TRP A 73 1.53 -11.70 14.80
CA TRP A 73 0.47 -12.72 14.60
C TRP A 73 0.31 -13.11 13.13
N ILE A 74 0.64 -12.20 12.21
CA ILE A 74 0.54 -12.45 10.77
C ILE A 74 1.44 -13.61 10.30
N ASP A 75 2.55 -13.85 11.00
CA ASP A 75 3.51 -14.90 10.66
C ASP A 75 3.02 -16.31 11.05
N TYR A 76 2.09 -16.38 12.01
CA TYR A 76 1.57 -17.63 12.54
C TYR A 76 0.30 -18.11 11.85
N VAL A 77 -0.40 -17.25 11.12
CA VAL A 77 -1.65 -17.63 10.45
C VAL A 77 -1.41 -18.15 9.03
N ARG A 78 -2.23 -19.13 8.63
CA ARG A 78 -2.18 -19.77 7.31
C ARG A 78 -3.32 -19.36 6.40
N THR A 79 -4.52 -19.08 6.97
CA THR A 79 -5.70 -18.77 6.19
C THR A 79 -5.65 -17.37 5.59
N LYS A 80 -6.11 -17.23 4.35
CA LYS A 80 -6.24 -15.92 3.68
C LYS A 80 -7.14 -14.96 4.49
N SER A 81 -8.20 -15.50 5.12
CA SER A 81 -9.12 -14.71 5.94
C SER A 81 -8.44 -14.09 7.16
N ALA A 82 -7.70 -14.90 7.95
CA ALA A 82 -6.98 -14.41 9.12
C ALA A 82 -5.92 -13.38 8.73
N LYS A 83 -5.13 -13.65 7.68
CA LYS A 83 -4.14 -12.71 7.15
C LYS A 83 -4.78 -11.37 6.77
N ARG A 84 -5.90 -11.40 6.05
CA ARG A 84 -6.63 -10.19 5.67
C ARG A 84 -7.08 -9.37 6.88
N HIS A 85 -7.70 -10.02 7.87
CA HIS A 85 -8.18 -9.32 9.06
C HIS A 85 -7.05 -8.75 9.92
N LEU A 86 -5.94 -9.47 10.07
CA LEU A 86 -4.76 -9.00 10.78
C LEU A 86 -4.12 -7.80 10.08
N ARG A 87 -3.92 -7.87 8.77
CA ARG A 87 -3.39 -6.75 7.98
C ARG A 87 -4.27 -5.52 8.11
N SER A 88 -5.59 -5.68 7.93
CA SER A 88 -6.54 -4.57 8.07
C SER A 88 -6.49 -3.94 9.46
N TYR A 89 -6.36 -4.75 10.51
CA TYR A 89 -6.21 -4.26 11.88
C TYR A 89 -4.88 -3.51 12.08
N ILE A 90 -3.76 -4.12 11.69
CA ILE A 90 -2.43 -3.50 11.78
C ILE A 90 -2.44 -2.17 11.03
N GLN A 91 -2.99 -2.13 9.83
CA GLN A 91 -3.09 -0.90 9.06
C GLN A 91 -3.99 0.14 9.72
N SER A 92 -5.11 -0.26 10.35
CA SER A 92 -5.98 0.70 11.07
C SER A 92 -5.28 1.30 12.28
N VAL A 93 -4.47 0.53 12.98
CA VAL A 93 -3.63 1.02 14.09
C VAL A 93 -2.56 1.97 13.55
N LEU A 94 -1.85 1.56 12.50
CA LEU A 94 -0.84 2.39 11.86
C LEU A 94 -1.44 3.70 11.32
N ASN A 95 -2.61 3.67 10.69
CA ASN A 95 -3.28 4.88 10.18
C ASN A 95 -3.75 5.82 11.30
N ASN A 96 -4.03 5.30 12.50
CA ASN A 96 -4.40 6.12 13.66
C ASN A 96 -3.18 6.69 14.39
N GLU A 97 -2.07 5.97 14.38
CA GLU A 97 -0.82 6.37 15.04
C GLU A 97 0.14 7.10 14.10
N TYR A 98 0.05 6.82 12.80
CA TYR A 98 0.95 7.37 11.78
C TYR A 98 0.20 8.22 10.76
N LYS A 99 0.66 9.45 10.58
CA LYS A 99 0.28 10.31 9.45
C LYS A 99 1.38 10.28 8.40
N ARG A 100 1.01 10.28 7.14
CA ARG A 100 1.97 10.44 6.04
C ARG A 100 2.23 11.93 5.84
N CYS A 101 3.49 12.31 5.69
CA CYS A 101 3.82 13.66 5.28
C CYS A 101 3.07 14.03 3.99
N PRO A 102 2.31 15.14 3.96
CA PRO A 102 1.53 15.52 2.79
C PRO A 102 2.40 15.84 1.57
N LEU A 103 3.67 16.19 1.78
CA LEU A 103 4.60 16.61 0.73
C LEU A 103 5.29 15.41 0.10
N CYS A 104 6.05 14.62 0.87
CA CYS A 104 6.80 13.50 0.32
C CYS A 104 5.97 12.21 0.17
N GLN A 105 4.81 12.12 0.81
CA GLN A 105 3.86 11.01 0.70
C GLN A 105 4.51 9.61 0.65
N PRO A 106 5.19 9.16 1.73
CA PRO A 106 5.85 7.87 1.72
C PRO A 106 4.87 6.73 1.45
N LEU A 107 5.35 5.69 0.76
CA LEU A 107 4.61 4.47 0.45
C LEU A 107 5.14 3.29 1.26
N PRO A 108 4.33 2.24 1.47
CA PRO A 108 4.84 0.97 1.97
C PRO A 108 6.02 0.49 1.12
N GLY A 109 7.14 0.16 1.81
CA GLY A 109 8.41 -0.21 1.20
C GLY A 109 9.38 0.94 0.94
N ASP A 110 8.96 2.21 1.05
CA ASP A 110 9.90 3.35 1.10
C ASP A 110 10.73 3.27 2.40
N LYS A 111 11.99 3.72 2.33
CA LYS A 111 12.79 3.98 3.55
C LYS A 111 12.21 5.20 4.25
N VAL A 112 11.64 5.00 5.43
CA VAL A 112 10.96 6.06 6.16
C VAL A 112 11.67 6.41 7.47
N ILE A 113 11.44 7.65 7.89
CA ILE A 113 11.74 8.18 9.23
C ILE A 113 10.45 8.75 9.81
N GLY A 114 10.33 8.81 11.12
CA GLY A 114 9.17 9.35 11.81
C GLY A 114 9.56 10.47 12.78
N PHE A 115 8.59 11.36 13.00
CA PHE A 115 8.65 12.35 14.08
C PHE A 115 7.39 12.22 14.91
N LYS A 116 7.56 11.96 16.21
CA LYS A 116 6.47 11.84 17.17
C LYS A 116 6.19 13.19 17.79
N ALA A 117 4.98 13.70 17.59
CA ALA A 117 4.49 14.92 18.20
C ALA A 117 4.06 14.70 19.67
N ASP A 118 3.85 15.77 20.41
CA ASP A 118 3.45 15.73 21.83
C ASP A 118 2.09 15.05 22.05
N ASP A 119 1.19 15.07 21.04
CA ASP A 119 -0.09 14.38 21.07
C ASP A 119 0.01 12.85 20.81
N GLY A 120 1.25 12.35 20.64
CA GLY A 120 1.53 10.95 20.33
C GLY A 120 1.43 10.59 18.86
N THR A 121 0.96 11.49 17.99
CA THR A 121 0.89 11.27 16.54
C THR A 121 2.30 11.19 15.94
N ILE A 122 2.53 10.18 15.09
CA ILE A 122 3.81 10.02 14.39
C ILE A 122 3.62 10.40 12.93
N THR A 123 4.40 11.35 12.44
CA THR A 123 4.41 11.71 11.02
C THR A 123 5.54 10.97 10.30
N LEU A 124 5.17 10.17 9.31
CA LEU A 124 6.12 9.44 8.46
C LEU A 124 6.59 10.30 7.29
N HIS A 125 7.88 10.32 7.09
CA HIS A 125 8.55 10.96 5.97
C HIS A 125 9.42 9.95 5.23
N LYS A 126 9.67 10.17 3.92
CA LYS A 126 10.80 9.53 3.25
C LYS A 126 12.10 9.98 3.92
N HIS A 127 13.09 9.12 4.01
CA HIS A 127 14.37 9.41 4.67
C HIS A 127 15.09 10.64 4.11
N ASN A 128 14.82 11.02 2.86
CA ASN A 128 15.39 12.17 2.16
C ASN A 128 14.40 13.32 1.97
N CYS A 129 13.35 13.40 2.77
CA CYS A 129 12.36 14.47 2.70
C CYS A 129 12.97 15.80 3.13
N SER A 130 12.91 16.81 2.25
CA SER A 130 13.44 18.15 2.50
C SER A 130 12.80 18.81 3.71
N THR A 131 11.49 18.68 3.88
CA THR A 131 10.76 19.24 5.02
C THR A 131 11.18 18.61 6.34
N ALA A 132 11.36 17.29 6.38
CA ALA A 132 11.80 16.58 7.57
C ALA A 132 13.23 16.99 7.97
N MET A 133 14.09 17.26 6.99
CA MET A 133 15.48 17.67 7.23
C MET A 133 15.60 19.16 7.64
N ALA A 134 14.73 20.03 7.11
CA ALA A 134 14.78 21.46 7.38
C ALA A 134 14.14 21.87 8.72
N SER A 135 13.11 21.15 9.16
CA SER A 135 12.36 21.46 10.39
C SER A 135 11.84 20.18 11.03
N PRO A 136 12.67 19.43 11.74
CA PRO A 136 12.19 18.25 12.46
C PRO A 136 11.21 18.68 13.56
N GLN A 137 9.97 18.19 13.49
CA GLN A 137 8.92 18.46 14.48
C GLN A 137 8.68 17.21 15.33
N GLY A 138 9.09 17.23 16.58
CA GLY A 138 8.88 16.15 17.53
C GLY A 138 10.09 15.23 17.72
N GLU A 139 9.88 14.13 18.44
CA GLU A 139 10.90 13.13 18.73
C GLU A 139 11.22 12.30 17.49
N TYR A 140 12.50 12.24 17.11
CA TYR A 140 12.97 11.48 15.96
C TYR A 140 12.87 9.97 16.19
N MET A 141 12.32 9.26 15.22
CA MET A 141 12.20 7.81 15.21
C MET A 141 12.84 7.24 13.95
N SER A 142 13.76 6.29 14.13
CA SER A 142 14.36 5.49 13.06
C SER A 142 13.82 4.07 13.08
N ASN A 143 14.12 3.32 12.01
CA ASN A 143 13.76 1.90 11.87
C ASN A 143 12.26 1.62 11.93
N ILE A 144 11.47 2.52 11.37
CA ILE A 144 10.03 2.30 11.20
C ILE A 144 9.81 1.44 9.95
N GLU A 145 9.13 0.31 10.13
CA GLU A 145 8.68 -0.51 9.01
C GLU A 145 7.29 -0.09 8.58
N PHE A 146 7.16 0.33 7.32
CA PHE A 146 5.89 0.69 6.72
C PHE A 146 5.42 -0.45 5.82
N TYR A 147 4.49 -1.26 6.32
CA TYR A 147 4.04 -2.50 5.68
C TYR A 147 3.09 -2.27 4.52
N VAL A 148 3.16 -3.16 3.53
CA VAL A 148 2.21 -3.22 2.42
C VAL A 148 0.90 -3.86 2.87
N ASP A 149 -0.23 -3.22 2.56
CA ASP A 149 -1.56 -3.80 2.67
C ASP A 149 -2.24 -3.78 1.29
N ASP A 150 -2.56 -4.96 0.77
CA ASP A 150 -3.20 -5.14 -0.55
C ASP A 150 -4.63 -4.54 -0.64
N HIS A 151 -5.18 -4.06 0.48
CA HIS A 151 -6.49 -3.42 0.53
C HIS A 151 -6.43 -1.89 0.49
N PHE A 152 -5.25 -1.30 0.69
CA PHE A 152 -5.06 0.13 0.64
C PHE A 152 -4.34 0.56 -0.61
N LEU A 153 -4.91 1.54 -1.28
CA LEU A 153 -4.34 2.17 -2.45
C LEU A 153 -3.80 3.55 -2.06
N TYR A 154 -2.60 3.83 -2.52
CA TYR A 154 -1.90 5.07 -2.28
C TYR A 154 -1.72 5.81 -3.60
N ARG A 155 -2.23 7.03 -3.67
CA ARG A 155 -2.05 7.87 -4.85
C ARG A 155 -0.62 8.31 -4.99
N VAL A 156 -0.07 8.13 -6.18
CA VAL A 156 1.27 8.56 -6.56
C VAL A 156 1.24 9.34 -7.86
N ARG A 157 2.24 10.17 -8.05
CA ARG A 157 2.47 10.92 -9.27
C ARG A 157 3.79 10.53 -9.89
N VAL A 158 3.77 10.23 -11.18
CA VAL A 158 4.96 9.95 -11.97
C VAL A 158 5.07 10.98 -13.08
N ARG A 159 6.29 11.47 -13.27
CA ARG A 159 6.67 12.36 -14.34
C ARG A 159 7.55 11.61 -15.33
N VAL A 160 7.17 11.65 -16.60
CA VAL A 160 7.94 11.17 -17.73
C VAL A 160 8.47 12.39 -18.48
N VAL A 161 9.76 12.43 -18.76
CA VAL A 161 10.42 13.55 -19.44
C VAL A 161 10.95 13.07 -20.78
N ARG A 162 10.66 13.83 -21.82
CA ARG A 162 11.25 13.70 -23.15
C ARG A 162 11.91 15.01 -23.55
N ARG A 163 13.13 14.92 -24.07
CA ARG A 163 13.81 16.03 -24.75
C ARG A 163 13.58 15.95 -26.23
N VAL A 164 13.27 17.07 -26.85
CA VAL A 164 13.01 17.16 -28.28
C VAL A 164 13.84 18.31 -28.88
N GLU A 165 14.32 18.14 -30.09
CA GLU A 165 14.96 19.24 -30.84
C GLU A 165 13.89 20.21 -31.34
N HIS A 166 12.84 19.65 -31.92
CA HIS A 166 11.64 20.37 -32.35
C HIS A 166 10.42 19.58 -31.88
N TYR A 167 9.47 20.30 -31.26
CA TYR A 167 8.23 19.69 -30.82
C TYR A 167 7.34 19.40 -32.03
N ASP A 168 6.87 18.15 -32.12
CA ASP A 168 5.85 17.70 -33.07
C ASP A 168 4.65 17.11 -32.31
N TYR A 169 3.48 17.74 -32.48
CA TYR A 169 2.25 17.32 -31.85
C TYR A 169 1.93 15.83 -32.12
N ARG A 170 2.13 15.38 -33.36
CA ARG A 170 1.80 14.02 -33.76
C ARG A 170 2.67 12.99 -33.03
N THR A 171 3.97 13.19 -33.06
CA THR A 171 4.94 12.28 -32.44
C THR A 171 4.95 12.42 -30.92
N ASP A 172 4.97 13.65 -30.40
CA ASP A 172 5.19 13.89 -28.98
C ASP A 172 3.93 13.76 -28.13
N GLU A 173 2.78 14.25 -28.60
CA GLU A 173 1.54 14.10 -27.83
C GLU A 173 0.76 12.83 -28.20
N PHE A 174 0.61 12.54 -29.50
CA PHE A 174 -0.28 11.49 -29.93
C PHE A 174 0.38 10.10 -29.85
N GLU A 175 1.56 9.91 -30.46
CA GLU A 175 2.20 8.60 -30.50
C GLU A 175 2.79 8.20 -29.15
N LEU A 176 3.71 9.00 -28.61
CA LEU A 176 4.37 8.68 -27.33
C LEU A 176 3.40 8.77 -26.15
N GLY A 177 2.52 9.77 -26.15
CA GLY A 177 1.50 9.90 -25.12
C GLY A 177 0.58 8.68 -25.05
N ASN A 178 0.13 8.16 -26.19
CA ASN A 178 -0.69 6.97 -26.25
C ASN A 178 0.08 5.71 -25.78
N LEU A 179 1.37 5.56 -26.12
CA LEU A 179 2.18 4.46 -25.65
C LEU A 179 2.34 4.46 -24.12
N ILE A 180 2.53 5.65 -23.52
CA ILE A 180 2.59 5.78 -22.04
C ILE A 180 1.26 5.40 -21.42
N ILE A 181 0.14 5.91 -21.95
CA ILE A 181 -1.22 5.58 -21.49
C ILE A 181 -1.47 4.08 -21.61
N GLU A 182 -1.12 3.47 -22.74
CA GLU A 182 -1.27 2.03 -22.97
C GLU A 182 -0.54 1.21 -21.91
N LYS A 183 0.72 1.55 -21.59
CA LYS A 183 1.48 0.88 -20.53
C LYS A 183 0.81 1.00 -19.17
N LEU A 184 0.29 2.17 -18.83
CA LEU A 184 -0.44 2.41 -17.59
C LEU A 184 -1.76 1.63 -17.54
N MET A 185 -2.49 1.53 -18.68
CA MET A 185 -3.74 0.78 -18.78
C MET A 185 -3.53 -0.73 -18.73
N LEU A 186 -2.51 -1.26 -19.39
CA LEU A 186 -2.12 -2.67 -19.31
C LEU A 186 -1.75 -3.06 -17.88
N TRP A 187 -1.06 -2.18 -17.17
CA TRP A 187 -0.74 -2.41 -15.76
C TRP A 187 -2.02 -2.49 -14.91
N ARG A 188 -3.01 -1.60 -15.17
CA ARG A 188 -4.32 -1.59 -14.51
C ARG A 188 -5.12 -2.87 -14.74
N SER A 189 -5.18 -3.36 -16.00
CA SER A 189 -6.03 -4.51 -16.38
C SER A 189 -5.63 -5.80 -15.66
N ASN A 190 -4.39 -5.91 -15.23
CA ASN A 190 -3.86 -7.08 -14.54
C ASN A 190 -4.07 -7.04 -13.01
N ARG A 191 -4.69 -5.99 -12.47
CA ARG A 191 -4.85 -5.78 -11.01
C ARG A 191 -6.17 -5.11 -10.67
N THR A 192 -6.87 -5.65 -9.69
CA THR A 192 -8.14 -5.09 -9.20
C THR A 192 -7.90 -3.84 -8.35
N GLY A 193 -8.46 -2.72 -8.76
CA GLY A 193 -8.56 -1.50 -7.95
C GLY A 193 -7.64 -0.35 -8.31
N ALA A 194 -6.53 -0.57 -8.99
CA ALA A 194 -5.64 0.51 -9.41
C ALA A 194 -6.17 1.25 -10.64
N GLY A 195 -6.21 2.57 -10.60
CA GLY A 195 -6.71 3.42 -11.69
C GLY A 195 -5.79 4.57 -12.01
N VAL A 196 -5.54 4.83 -13.30
CA VAL A 196 -5.01 6.12 -13.75
C VAL A 196 -6.12 7.15 -13.59
N THR A 197 -5.87 8.18 -12.79
CA THR A 197 -6.89 9.20 -12.50
C THR A 197 -6.68 10.48 -13.26
N THR A 198 -5.44 10.79 -13.60
CA THR A 198 -5.09 12.02 -14.31
C THR A 198 -3.91 11.75 -15.23
N TYR A 199 -3.97 12.35 -16.41
CA TYR A 199 -2.89 12.37 -17.37
C TYR A 199 -2.78 13.78 -17.96
N ILE A 200 -1.62 14.40 -17.83
CA ILE A 200 -1.36 15.76 -18.27
C ILE A 200 -0.11 15.79 -19.14
N ILE A 201 -0.16 16.48 -20.27
CA ILE A 201 1.01 16.78 -21.08
C ILE A 201 1.37 18.25 -20.84
N HIS A 202 2.59 18.48 -20.40
CA HIS A 202 3.14 19.80 -20.06
C HIS A 202 4.41 20.06 -20.85
N ARG A 203 4.59 21.29 -21.30
CA ARG A 203 5.78 21.74 -22.03
C ARG A 203 6.42 22.90 -21.30
N PRO A 204 7.34 22.63 -20.36
CA PRO A 204 8.02 23.71 -19.63
C PRO A 204 8.92 24.57 -20.52
N THR A 205 9.43 23.99 -21.62
CA THR A 205 10.23 24.69 -22.63
C THR A 205 9.92 24.17 -24.03
N SER A 206 10.46 24.80 -25.08
CA SER A 206 10.36 24.32 -26.46
C SER A 206 11.06 22.96 -26.70
N HIS A 207 11.97 22.57 -25.81
CA HIS A 207 12.80 21.37 -25.94
C HIS A 207 12.49 20.27 -24.91
N ILE A 208 11.45 20.47 -24.08
CA ILE A 208 11.07 19.50 -23.06
C ILE A 208 9.56 19.27 -23.12
N VAL A 209 9.18 18.00 -23.20
CA VAL A 209 7.80 17.53 -23.04
C VAL A 209 7.75 16.67 -21.79
N GLU A 210 6.80 16.95 -20.92
CA GLU A 210 6.56 16.22 -19.69
C GLU A 210 5.16 15.58 -19.72
N TYR A 211 5.09 14.30 -19.39
CA TYR A 211 3.83 13.58 -19.20
C TYR A 211 3.69 13.29 -17.71
N ILE A 212 2.61 13.75 -17.11
CA ILE A 212 2.37 13.63 -15.68
C ILE A 212 1.14 12.78 -15.48
N SER A 213 1.28 11.69 -14.72
CA SER A 213 0.21 10.75 -14.47
C SER A 213 0.05 10.50 -12.98
N ASP A 214 -1.20 10.56 -12.51
CA ASP A 214 -1.58 10.14 -11.16
C ASP A 214 -2.26 8.78 -11.24
N PHE A 215 -1.84 7.86 -10.39
CA PHE A 215 -2.43 6.53 -10.31
C PHE A 215 -2.30 5.96 -8.90
N ASP A 216 -3.06 4.90 -8.63
CA ASP A 216 -3.12 4.30 -7.32
C ASP A 216 -2.30 3.01 -7.28
N VAL A 217 -1.51 2.81 -6.23
CA VAL A 217 -0.61 1.67 -5.99
C VAL A 217 -0.72 1.17 -4.54
N HIS A 218 -0.29 -0.06 -4.29
CA HIS A 218 -0.20 -0.61 -2.93
C HIS A 218 1.19 -0.38 -2.30
N SER A 219 2.24 -0.23 -3.11
CA SER A 219 3.62 -0.15 -2.61
C SER A 219 4.58 0.56 -3.57
N VAL A 220 5.77 0.88 -3.07
CA VAL A 220 6.86 1.41 -3.88
C VAL A 220 7.30 0.45 -4.99
N ASN A 221 7.29 -0.86 -4.75
CA ASN A 221 7.67 -1.87 -5.74
C ASN A 221 6.79 -1.82 -7.00
N GLU A 222 5.52 -1.47 -6.84
CA GLU A 222 4.61 -1.28 -7.97
C GLU A 222 4.97 -0.04 -8.77
N VAL A 223 5.30 1.07 -8.10
CA VAL A 223 5.78 2.30 -8.75
C VAL A 223 7.06 2.02 -9.55
N ASP A 224 8.02 1.31 -8.95
CA ASP A 224 9.29 0.96 -9.62
C ASP A 224 9.05 0.10 -10.86
N SER A 225 8.12 -0.84 -10.80
CA SER A 225 7.73 -1.67 -11.94
C SER A 225 7.12 -0.85 -13.08
N ILE A 226 6.30 0.13 -12.76
CA ILE A 226 5.70 1.06 -13.74
C ILE A 226 6.79 1.96 -14.33
N ILE A 227 7.63 2.55 -13.50
CA ILE A 227 8.75 3.39 -13.94
C ILE A 227 9.63 2.63 -14.91
N LYS A 228 10.00 1.39 -14.58
CA LYS A 228 10.81 0.53 -15.45
C LYS A 228 10.11 0.25 -16.79
N SER A 229 8.82 -0.04 -16.77
CA SER A 229 8.04 -0.31 -17.97
C SER A 229 7.95 0.91 -18.91
N ILE A 230 7.74 2.11 -18.34
CA ILE A 230 7.67 3.34 -19.12
C ILE A 230 9.06 3.77 -19.61
N SER A 231 10.10 3.59 -18.79
CA SER A 231 11.48 3.92 -19.18
C SER A 231 12.01 3.09 -20.35
N ALA A 232 11.37 1.94 -20.64
CA ALA A 232 11.72 1.10 -21.78
C ALA A 232 11.09 1.58 -23.11
N ILE A 233 10.24 2.61 -23.08
CA ILE A 233 9.63 3.18 -24.30
C ILE A 233 10.68 4.04 -25.00
N GLU A 234 10.85 3.83 -26.32
CA GLU A 234 11.73 4.64 -27.15
C GLU A 234 11.30 6.11 -27.13
N GLY A 235 12.26 7.02 -27.00
CA GLY A 235 12.01 8.45 -26.91
C GLY A 235 11.69 8.98 -25.51
N VAL A 236 11.70 8.14 -24.49
CA VAL A 236 11.61 8.55 -23.09
C VAL A 236 13.03 8.75 -22.53
N ASP A 237 13.32 9.95 -22.04
CA ASP A 237 14.64 10.26 -21.46
C ASP A 237 14.71 9.94 -19.96
N LYS A 238 13.63 10.23 -19.23
CA LYS A 238 13.60 10.05 -17.78
C LYS A 238 12.19 9.79 -17.27
N VAL A 239 12.08 8.86 -16.33
CA VAL A 239 10.85 8.60 -15.58
C VAL A 239 11.17 8.63 -14.09
N HIS A 240 10.37 9.32 -13.30
CA HIS A 240 10.56 9.36 -11.86
C HIS A 240 9.26 9.70 -11.12
N ARG A 241 9.17 9.20 -9.89
CA ARG A 241 8.13 9.62 -8.95
C ARG A 241 8.42 11.05 -8.50
N VAL A 242 7.38 11.89 -8.43
CA VAL A 242 7.48 13.28 -7.96
C VAL A 242 6.67 13.49 -6.70
N ASP A 243 7.19 14.34 -5.84
CA ASP A 243 6.49 14.79 -4.65
C ASP A 243 5.47 15.87 -5.02
N VAL A 244 4.41 16.01 -4.23
CA VAL A 244 3.28 16.89 -4.57
C VAL A 244 3.70 18.36 -4.63
N GLU A 245 4.66 18.78 -3.80
CA GLU A 245 5.15 20.16 -3.79
C GLU A 245 5.72 20.64 -5.13
N THR A 246 6.47 19.75 -5.82
CA THR A 246 7.10 20.12 -7.09
C THR A 246 6.10 20.30 -8.23
N THR A 247 4.83 19.98 -7.97
CA THR A 247 3.76 19.96 -8.98
C THR A 247 2.57 20.85 -8.62
N SER A 248 2.56 21.48 -7.42
CA SER A 248 1.48 22.39 -7.00
C SER A 248 1.28 23.55 -7.99
N ASN A 249 2.36 24.03 -8.60
CA ASN A 249 2.31 25.08 -9.62
C ASN A 249 1.81 24.60 -11.00
N LEU A 250 1.67 23.28 -11.22
CA LEU A 250 1.16 22.75 -12.49
C LEU A 250 -0.36 22.90 -12.64
N TYR A 251 -1.06 23.14 -11.53
CA TYR A 251 -2.50 23.42 -11.51
C TYR A 251 -2.83 24.92 -11.57
N ASP A 252 -1.82 25.79 -11.65
CA ASP A 252 -2.02 27.21 -11.82
C ASP A 252 -2.32 27.52 -13.31
N TYR A 253 -3.61 27.34 -13.66
CA TYR A 253 -4.15 27.46 -15.02
C TYR A 253 -3.88 28.80 -15.69
N GLU A 254 -3.67 29.86 -14.93
CA GLU A 254 -3.47 31.20 -15.44
C GLU A 254 -2.05 31.42 -16.00
N LYS A 255 -1.06 30.64 -15.52
CA LYS A 255 0.34 30.75 -15.93
C LYS A 255 0.76 29.89 -17.11
N PHE A 256 0.08 28.75 -17.35
CA PHE A 256 0.50 27.75 -18.33
C PHE A 256 -0.62 27.50 -19.35
N GLY A 257 -0.66 28.28 -20.41
CA GLY A 257 -1.67 28.17 -21.45
C GLY A 257 -1.90 26.74 -21.94
N ARG A 258 -3.20 26.37 -22.02
CA ARG A 258 -3.78 25.11 -22.52
C ARG A 258 -3.16 23.81 -22.02
N ILE A 259 -3.54 23.43 -20.81
CA ILE A 259 -3.46 22.04 -20.32
C ILE A 259 -4.68 21.29 -20.88
N ARG A 260 -4.46 20.21 -21.63
CA ARG A 260 -5.56 19.30 -22.04
C ARG A 260 -5.71 18.23 -20.98
N TYR A 261 -6.88 18.21 -20.32
CA TYR A 261 -7.30 17.08 -19.52
C TYR A 261 -7.89 16.02 -20.44
N GLN A 262 -7.36 14.81 -20.39
CA GLN A 262 -8.12 13.63 -20.76
C GLN A 262 -8.50 12.93 -19.46
N SER A 263 -9.75 13.07 -19.07
CA SER A 263 -10.37 12.21 -18.05
C SER A 263 -10.59 10.85 -18.70
N LEU A 264 -9.87 9.86 -18.22
CA LEU A 264 -10.05 8.46 -18.64
C LEU A 264 -11.03 7.82 -17.65
N TYR A 265 -12.33 7.81 -18.01
CA TYR A 265 -13.36 6.99 -17.36
C TYR A 265 -13.43 5.61 -18.02
#